data_154af9056f5198bdb9b7ae0b2009bc5e
#
_entry.id   154af9056f5198bdb9b7ae0b2009bc5e
#
_cell.length_a   1.000
_cell.length_b   1.000
_cell.length_c   1.000
_cell.angle_alpha   90.00
_cell.angle_beta   90.00
_cell.angle_gamma   90.00
#
_symmetry.space_group_name_H-M   'P 1'
#
loop_
_entity.id
_entity.type
_entity.pdbx_description
1 polymer ?
#
loop_
_entity_poly.entity_id
_entity_poly.type
_entity_poly.pdbx_seq_one_letter_code
_entity_poly.pdbx_strand_id
1 'polypeptide(L)'
;MESEELFYPEISVAIGSYALQKGVEVEVYSDQNSYFDWAKIRFTPQFQENISVKKKEPGTVMLGYNRVLDTVFEGYVTGPYSGGGYMDEIVLKDKMLLLEETIISNTFLDVTPQEIISYCLAQAGVTETKLSAEIYQPRSVVSIAQKNVIAVIKEINTIWGIKNKFFFSGGIFYWGEKPEQEKIYNFEYGVNII
;
A
#
# COMPACT_ATOMS: atom_id res chain seq x y z
N MET A 1 15.74 17.04 39.67
CA MET A 1 14.65 16.07 39.47
C MET A 1 14.33 16.11 37.96
N GLU A 2 14.87 15.15 37.24
CA GLU A 2 14.45 14.93 35.88
C GLU A 2 12.99 14.49 35.94
N SER A 3 12.10 15.20 35.27
CA SER A 3 10.70 14.77 35.09
C SER A 3 10.74 13.55 34.21
N GLU A 4 10.39 12.38 34.72
CA GLU A 4 10.10 11.22 33.89
C GLU A 4 8.97 11.62 32.94
N GLU A 5 9.28 11.76 31.66
CA GLU A 5 8.26 11.94 30.61
C GLU A 5 7.52 10.61 30.44
N LEU A 6 6.29 10.57 30.91
CA LEU A 6 5.41 9.41 30.72
C LEU A 6 4.86 9.41 29.30
N PHE A 7 5.22 8.39 28.52
CA PHE A 7 4.71 8.17 27.17
C PHE A 7 3.44 7.32 27.25
N TYR A 8 2.33 7.89 26.83
CA TYR A 8 1.06 7.17 26.70
C TYR A 8 0.88 6.75 25.23
N PRO A 9 0.99 5.44 24.91
CA PRO A 9 0.77 4.98 23.55
C PRO A 9 -0.71 5.17 23.15
N GLU A 10 -0.92 5.64 21.96
CA GLU A 10 -2.25 5.89 21.40
C GLU A 10 -2.34 5.26 20.01
N ILE A 11 -3.54 4.78 19.69
CA ILE A 11 -3.90 4.19 18.42
C ILE A 11 -5.17 4.85 17.89
N SER A 12 -5.21 5.08 16.59
CA SER A 12 -6.43 5.45 15.88
C SER A 12 -6.52 4.67 14.58
N VAL A 13 -7.64 4.00 14.38
CA VAL A 13 -7.93 3.25 13.16
C VAL A 13 -9.22 3.81 12.56
N ALA A 14 -9.15 4.21 11.29
CA ALA A 14 -10.32 4.58 10.52
C ALA A 14 -10.53 3.56 9.40
N ILE A 15 -11.76 3.04 9.24
CA ILE A 15 -12.12 2.11 8.15
C ILE A 15 -13.51 2.50 7.66
N GLY A 16 -13.62 2.97 6.43
CA GLY A 16 -14.88 3.48 5.89
C GLY A 16 -15.46 4.57 6.79
N SER A 17 -16.62 4.32 7.37
CA SER A 17 -17.29 5.25 8.31
C SER A 17 -16.95 5.02 9.80
N TYR A 18 -16.12 4.03 10.10
CA TYR A 18 -15.78 3.68 11.48
C TYR A 18 -14.48 4.34 11.91
N ALA A 19 -14.46 4.88 13.12
CA ALA A 19 -13.26 5.40 13.79
C ALA A 19 -13.11 4.71 15.15
N LEU A 20 -11.99 4.04 15.36
CA LEU A 20 -11.71 3.19 16.49
C LEU A 20 -10.44 3.67 17.20
N GLN A 21 -10.55 3.98 18.47
CA GLN A 21 -9.42 4.43 19.30
C GLN A 21 -9.17 3.53 20.50
N LYS A 22 -10.04 2.54 20.72
CA LYS A 22 -9.96 1.60 21.83
C LYS A 22 -10.51 0.25 21.40
N GLY A 23 -10.09 -0.81 22.10
CA GLY A 23 -10.60 -2.16 21.85
C GLY A 23 -10.14 -2.76 20.53
N VAL A 24 -9.05 -2.28 19.98
CA VAL A 24 -8.41 -2.78 18.78
C VAL A 24 -6.95 -3.12 19.04
N GLU A 25 -6.48 -4.19 18.41
CA GLU A 25 -5.09 -4.56 18.27
C GLU A 25 -4.72 -4.39 16.80
N VAL A 26 -3.56 -3.80 16.53
CA VAL A 26 -3.10 -3.57 15.17
C VAL A 26 -1.72 -4.13 14.97
N GLU A 27 -1.56 -4.84 13.87
CA GLU A 27 -0.28 -5.33 13.35
C GLU A 27 -0.06 -4.71 11.97
N VAL A 28 1.03 -3.97 11.79
CA VAL A 28 1.41 -3.39 10.48
C VAL A 28 2.68 -4.07 10.00
N TYR A 29 2.65 -4.53 8.77
CA TYR A 29 3.78 -5.16 8.11
C TYR A 29 4.13 -4.41 6.85
N SER A 30 5.39 -4.00 6.73
CA SER A 30 5.97 -3.40 5.53
C SER A 30 7.34 -4.02 5.25
N ASP A 31 7.56 -4.50 4.04
CA ASP A 31 8.81 -5.13 3.60
C ASP A 31 9.10 -4.75 2.14
N GLN A 32 10.26 -4.14 1.90
CA GLN A 32 10.71 -3.76 0.55
C GLN A 32 10.83 -4.93 -0.45
N ASN A 33 10.79 -6.17 0.01
CA ASN A 33 10.82 -7.38 -0.82
C ASN A 33 9.42 -7.97 -1.02
N SER A 34 8.42 -7.48 -0.32
CA SER A 34 7.01 -7.83 -0.51
C SER A 34 6.37 -6.94 -1.57
N TYR A 35 5.40 -7.47 -2.30
CA TYR A 35 4.57 -6.64 -3.19
C TYR A 35 3.47 -5.90 -2.45
N PHE A 36 3.14 -6.32 -1.24
CA PHE A 36 2.06 -5.77 -0.44
C PHE A 36 2.57 -5.41 0.94
N ASP A 37 2.33 -4.18 1.33
CA ASP A 37 2.26 -3.83 2.73
C ASP A 37 0.83 -4.10 3.21
N TRP A 38 0.69 -4.51 4.47
CA TRP A 38 -0.61 -4.83 5.03
C TRP A 38 -0.73 -4.42 6.49
N ALA A 39 -1.96 -4.18 6.91
CA ALA A 39 -2.31 -4.02 8.31
C ALA A 39 -3.43 -4.99 8.69
N LYS A 40 -3.30 -5.64 9.84
CA LYS A 40 -4.32 -6.44 10.47
C LYS A 40 -4.89 -5.70 11.65
N ILE A 41 -6.20 -5.64 11.72
CA ILE A 41 -6.93 -4.96 12.78
C ILE A 41 -7.83 -6.00 13.43
N ARG A 42 -7.51 -6.34 14.68
CA ARG A 42 -8.31 -7.27 15.50
C ARG A 42 -9.14 -6.50 16.50
N PHE A 43 -10.34 -6.94 16.70
CA PHE A 43 -11.29 -6.31 17.61
C PHE A 43 -11.45 -7.14 18.87
N THR A 44 -11.59 -6.46 20.00
CA THR A 44 -12.04 -7.14 21.21
C THR A 44 -13.53 -7.50 21.08
N PRO A 45 -13.99 -8.60 21.73
CA PRO A 45 -15.37 -9.09 21.61
C PRO A 45 -16.47 -8.05 21.82
N GLN A 46 -16.19 -7.01 22.60
CA GLN A 46 -17.15 -5.95 22.92
C GLN A 46 -17.46 -5.01 21.74
N PHE A 47 -16.60 -4.98 20.69
CA PHE A 47 -16.73 -4.08 19.55
C PHE A 47 -17.14 -4.77 18.26
N GLN A 48 -17.28 -6.11 18.26
CA GLN A 48 -17.49 -6.93 17.07
C GLN A 48 -18.87 -6.78 16.43
N GLU A 49 -19.91 -6.54 17.22
CA GLU A 49 -21.29 -6.73 16.78
C GLU A 49 -21.79 -5.68 15.78
N ASN A 50 -21.09 -4.56 15.61
CA ASN A 50 -21.61 -3.42 14.87
C ASN A 50 -20.74 -2.95 13.70
N ILE A 51 -19.66 -3.67 13.35
CA ILE A 51 -18.79 -3.27 12.27
C ILE A 51 -19.15 -4.04 11.01
N SER A 52 -19.50 -3.30 9.96
CA SER A 52 -19.72 -3.85 8.62
C SER A 52 -18.99 -2.97 7.61
N VAL A 53 -18.01 -3.54 6.93
CA VAL A 53 -17.23 -2.86 5.92
C VAL A 53 -17.22 -3.63 4.62
N LYS A 54 -17.15 -2.93 3.51
CA LYS A 54 -17.11 -3.52 2.17
C LYS A 54 -15.66 -3.70 1.74
N LYS A 55 -15.47 -4.61 0.81
CA LYS A 55 -14.22 -4.73 0.09
C LYS A 55 -13.86 -3.41 -0.59
N LYS A 56 -12.58 -3.03 -0.56
CA LYS A 56 -12.03 -1.76 -1.08
C LYS A 56 -12.47 -0.50 -0.33
N GLU A 57 -13.12 -0.59 0.80
CA GLU A 57 -13.25 0.59 1.66
C GLU A 57 -11.86 1.03 2.15
N PRO A 58 -11.59 2.35 2.15
CA PRO A 58 -10.30 2.86 2.60
C PRO A 58 -10.16 2.67 4.11
N GLY A 59 -8.94 2.40 4.53
CA GLY A 59 -8.58 2.29 5.93
C GLY A 59 -7.23 2.96 6.21
N THR A 60 -7.12 3.58 7.37
CA THR A 60 -5.92 4.27 7.85
C THR A 60 -5.62 3.83 9.26
N VAL A 61 -4.35 3.57 9.54
CA VAL A 61 -3.84 3.28 10.88
C VAL A 61 -2.90 4.40 11.29
N MET A 62 -3.15 4.96 12.44
CA MET A 62 -2.31 5.98 13.06
C MET A 62 -1.84 5.49 14.43
N LEU A 63 -0.57 5.64 14.70
CA LEU A 63 0.05 5.32 15.99
C LEU A 63 0.82 6.54 16.51
N GLY A 64 0.95 6.63 17.83
CA GLY A 64 1.72 7.70 18.42
C GLY A 64 1.68 7.72 19.94
N TYR A 65 2.05 8.85 20.50
CA TYR A 65 2.12 9.07 21.95
C TYR A 65 1.58 10.44 22.30
N ASN A 66 0.99 10.57 23.50
CA ASN A 66 0.60 11.85 24.09
C ASN A 66 -0.23 12.73 23.13
N ARG A 67 -1.17 12.14 22.38
CA ARG A 67 -2.07 12.77 21.40
C ARG A 67 -1.40 13.26 20.10
N VAL A 68 -0.15 12.89 19.88
CA VAL A 68 0.51 13.12 18.60
C VAL A 68 0.51 11.79 17.85
N LEU A 69 -0.29 11.71 16.80
CA LEU A 69 -0.48 10.50 15.99
C LEU A 69 0.09 10.72 14.60
N ASP A 70 0.91 9.78 14.14
CA ASP A 70 1.39 9.72 12.77
C ASP A 70 0.71 8.58 12.01
N THR A 71 0.41 8.79 10.74
CA THR A 71 -0.10 7.75 9.87
C THR A 71 0.99 6.74 9.58
N VAL A 72 0.79 5.50 10.00
CA VAL A 72 1.74 4.39 9.81
C VAL A 72 1.32 3.45 8.69
N PHE A 73 0.03 3.45 8.31
CA PHE A 73 -0.48 2.63 7.21
C PHE A 73 -1.73 3.25 6.59
N GLU A 74 -1.79 3.19 5.25
CA GLU A 74 -2.99 3.50 4.47
C GLU A 74 -3.23 2.39 3.45
N GLY A 75 -4.47 1.96 3.32
CA GLY A 75 -4.80 0.88 2.40
C GLY A 75 -6.29 0.67 2.24
N TYR A 76 -6.64 -0.51 1.76
CA TYR A 76 -8.00 -0.89 1.41
C TYR A 76 -8.36 -2.24 2.01
N VAL A 77 -9.60 -2.37 2.45
CA VAL A 77 -10.15 -3.63 2.96
C VAL A 77 -10.09 -4.71 1.89
N THR A 78 -9.49 -5.86 2.23
CA THR A 78 -9.26 -6.96 1.27
C THR A 78 -10.50 -7.78 0.97
N GLY A 79 -11.47 -7.82 1.88
CA GLY A 79 -12.72 -8.57 1.73
C GLY A 79 -13.84 -7.96 2.56
N PRO A 80 -15.10 -8.28 2.26
CA PRO A 80 -16.21 -7.80 3.05
C PRO A 80 -16.11 -8.39 4.47
N TYR A 81 -16.40 -7.57 5.45
CA TYR A 81 -16.52 -7.96 6.83
C TYR A 81 -17.88 -7.51 7.38
N SER A 82 -18.61 -8.44 7.97
CA SER A 82 -19.82 -8.14 8.73
C SER A 82 -19.72 -8.81 10.09
N GLY A 83 -19.78 -8.03 11.16
CA GLY A 83 -19.69 -8.53 12.51
C GLY A 83 -20.71 -9.61 12.84
N GLY A 84 -20.44 -10.43 13.87
CA GLY A 84 -21.31 -11.51 14.34
C GLY A 84 -20.68 -12.89 14.35
N GLY A 85 -19.39 -13.00 14.03
CA GLY A 85 -18.61 -14.25 14.14
C GLY A 85 -17.42 -14.13 15.09
N TYR A 86 -16.77 -15.26 15.34
CA TYR A 86 -15.55 -15.33 16.16
C TYR A 86 -14.30 -14.74 15.47
N MET A 87 -14.42 -14.31 14.25
CA MET A 87 -13.30 -13.78 13.49
C MET A 87 -13.36 -12.27 13.46
N ASP A 88 -12.47 -11.74 14.10
CA ASP A 88 -12.42 -10.43 14.64
C ASP A 88 -11.29 -9.66 14.01
N GLU A 89 -10.97 -9.99 12.74
CA GLU A 89 -9.85 -9.44 12.01
C GLU A 89 -10.30 -8.82 10.68
N ILE A 90 -9.96 -7.55 10.49
CA ILE A 90 -10.01 -6.90 9.16
C ILE A 90 -8.58 -6.77 8.66
N VAL A 91 -8.34 -7.19 7.42
CA VAL A 91 -7.07 -7.02 6.75
C VAL A 91 -7.16 -5.89 5.73
N LEU A 92 -6.27 -4.93 5.88
CA LEU A 92 -6.02 -3.90 4.88
C LEU A 92 -4.78 -4.27 4.08
N LYS A 93 -4.81 -4.05 2.77
CA LYS A 93 -3.62 -4.03 1.91
C LYS A 93 -3.43 -2.64 1.33
N ASP A 94 -2.21 -2.28 1.03
CA ASP A 94 -1.87 -1.01 0.38
C ASP A 94 -2.51 -0.85 -1.00
N LYS A 95 -2.17 0.22 -1.72
CA LYS A 95 -2.71 0.49 -3.08
C LYS A 95 -2.39 -0.60 -4.11
N MET A 96 -1.45 -1.51 -3.84
CA MET A 96 -1.19 -2.66 -4.71
C MET A 96 -2.41 -3.58 -4.87
N LEU A 97 -3.34 -3.58 -3.90
CA LEU A 97 -4.61 -4.28 -4.04
C LEU A 97 -5.40 -3.83 -5.27
N LEU A 98 -5.36 -2.54 -5.60
CA LEU A 98 -6.04 -2.02 -6.80
C LEU A 98 -5.44 -2.62 -8.08
N LEU A 99 -4.11 -2.78 -8.12
CA LEU A 99 -3.40 -3.37 -9.25
C LEU A 99 -3.64 -4.88 -9.35
N GLU A 100 -3.74 -5.57 -8.21
CA GLU A 100 -4.03 -7.01 -8.14
C GLU A 100 -5.43 -7.32 -8.71
N GLU A 101 -6.40 -6.45 -8.45
CA GLU A 101 -7.79 -6.68 -8.80
C GLU A 101 -8.24 -6.08 -10.13
N THR A 102 -7.40 -5.26 -10.76
CA THR A 102 -7.71 -4.68 -12.07
C THR A 102 -7.21 -5.61 -13.18
N ILE A 103 -8.13 -6.13 -13.96
CA ILE A 103 -7.83 -7.04 -15.07
C ILE A 103 -7.73 -6.27 -16.38
N ILE A 104 -6.66 -6.49 -17.12
CA ILE A 104 -6.36 -5.88 -18.40
C ILE A 104 -6.54 -6.91 -19.51
N SER A 105 -7.26 -6.52 -20.56
CA SER A 105 -7.34 -7.21 -21.84
C SER A 105 -7.27 -6.16 -22.94
N ASN A 106 -6.12 -6.02 -23.59
CA ASN A 106 -5.90 -5.03 -24.65
C ASN A 106 -4.74 -5.43 -25.55
N THR A 107 -4.76 -4.90 -26.78
CA THR A 107 -3.65 -4.99 -27.74
C THR A 107 -3.13 -3.58 -28.01
N PHE A 108 -1.86 -3.38 -27.82
CA PHE A 108 -1.16 -2.12 -28.00
C PHE A 108 -0.32 -2.18 -29.29
N LEU A 109 -0.28 -1.07 -30.01
CA LEU A 109 0.47 -0.93 -31.28
C LEU A 109 1.51 0.18 -31.13
N ASP A 110 2.72 -0.05 -31.64
CA ASP A 110 3.84 0.89 -31.63
C ASP A 110 4.05 1.57 -30.27
N VAL A 111 4.20 0.75 -29.23
CA VAL A 111 4.06 1.16 -27.82
C VAL A 111 5.36 0.94 -27.05
N THR A 112 5.65 1.84 -26.13
CA THR A 112 6.72 1.75 -25.11
C THR A 112 6.21 1.08 -23.83
N PRO A 113 7.09 0.56 -22.97
CA PRO A 113 6.69 -0.02 -21.69
C PRO A 113 5.99 1.01 -20.77
N GLN A 114 6.44 2.28 -20.77
CA GLN A 114 5.83 3.34 -19.97
C GLN A 114 4.38 3.59 -20.35
N GLU A 115 4.06 3.59 -21.66
CA GLU A 115 2.70 3.80 -22.14
C GLU A 115 1.76 2.68 -21.71
N ILE A 116 2.21 1.41 -21.81
CA ILE A 116 1.40 0.27 -21.34
C ILE A 116 1.18 0.37 -19.84
N ILE A 117 2.24 0.63 -19.06
CA ILE A 117 2.16 0.72 -17.60
C ILE A 117 1.25 1.88 -17.20
N SER A 118 1.40 3.07 -17.82
CA SER A 118 0.53 4.22 -17.57
C SER A 118 -0.94 3.90 -17.84
N TYR A 119 -1.23 3.23 -18.96
CA TYR A 119 -2.58 2.78 -19.28
C TYR A 119 -3.14 1.86 -18.19
N CYS A 120 -2.36 0.85 -17.76
CA CYS A 120 -2.78 -0.12 -16.76
C CYS A 120 -3.04 0.55 -15.40
N LEU A 121 -2.18 1.49 -15.00
CA LEU A 121 -2.33 2.25 -13.76
C LEU A 121 -3.58 3.13 -13.79
N ALA A 122 -3.85 3.80 -14.92
CA ALA A 122 -5.07 4.58 -15.10
C ALA A 122 -6.34 3.71 -14.99
N GLN A 123 -6.34 2.48 -15.57
CA GLN A 123 -7.44 1.53 -15.41
C GLN A 123 -7.64 1.09 -13.95
N ALA A 124 -6.56 1.04 -13.16
CA ALA A 124 -6.62 0.73 -11.72
C ALA A 124 -6.98 1.96 -10.85
N GLY A 125 -7.19 3.13 -11.44
CA GLY A 125 -7.48 4.38 -10.72
C GLY A 125 -6.26 5.00 -10.04
N VAL A 126 -5.04 4.63 -10.46
CA VAL A 126 -3.79 5.17 -9.94
C VAL A 126 -3.34 6.35 -10.80
N THR A 127 -3.36 7.55 -10.25
CA THR A 127 -3.05 8.81 -10.95
C THR A 127 -1.67 9.35 -10.62
N GLU A 128 -1.21 9.13 -9.40
CA GLU A 128 0.10 9.62 -8.94
C GLU A 128 1.17 8.58 -9.25
N THR A 129 2.03 8.87 -10.26
CA THR A 129 3.01 7.91 -10.75
C THR A 129 4.36 8.56 -11.05
N LYS A 130 5.45 7.84 -10.75
CA LYS A 130 6.81 8.14 -11.19
C LYS A 130 7.35 6.92 -11.95
N LEU A 131 7.42 7.03 -13.27
CA LEU A 131 7.92 5.98 -14.15
C LEU A 131 9.33 6.33 -14.62
N SER A 132 10.14 5.29 -14.84
CA SER A 132 11.50 5.44 -15.35
C SER A 132 11.54 6.36 -16.56
N ALA A 133 12.47 7.33 -16.53
CA ALA A 133 12.77 8.22 -17.65
C ALA A 133 13.66 7.56 -18.73
N GLU A 134 14.03 6.30 -18.55
CA GLU A 134 14.85 5.54 -19.48
C GLU A 134 14.12 5.38 -20.82
N ILE A 135 14.84 5.55 -21.93
CA ILE A 135 14.26 5.45 -23.27
C ILE A 135 14.29 4.00 -23.74
N TYR A 136 13.12 3.43 -23.98
CA TYR A 136 12.98 2.09 -24.52
C TYR A 136 12.49 2.12 -25.96
N GLN A 137 12.98 1.18 -26.78
CA GLN A 137 12.52 1.02 -28.14
C GLN A 137 11.07 0.53 -28.16
N PRO A 138 10.17 1.17 -28.93
CA PRO A 138 8.79 0.72 -29.08
C PRO A 138 8.71 -0.69 -29.67
N ARG A 139 7.66 -1.41 -29.32
CA ARG A 139 7.30 -2.66 -29.98
C ARG A 139 6.05 -2.47 -30.84
N SER A 140 6.10 -3.04 -32.03
CA SER A 140 5.00 -2.91 -33.01
C SER A 140 3.68 -3.47 -32.49
N VAL A 141 3.72 -4.56 -31.72
CA VAL A 141 2.51 -5.18 -31.15
C VAL A 141 2.81 -5.79 -29.77
N VAL A 142 1.97 -5.50 -28.79
CA VAL A 142 1.94 -6.16 -27.47
C VAL A 142 0.49 -6.52 -27.14
N SER A 143 0.19 -7.80 -27.00
CA SER A 143 -1.15 -8.29 -26.65
C SER A 143 -1.18 -8.83 -25.23
N ILE A 144 -2.11 -8.32 -24.43
CA ILE A 144 -2.34 -8.72 -23.05
C ILE A 144 -3.75 -9.27 -22.95
N ALA A 145 -3.89 -10.48 -22.41
CA ALA A 145 -5.18 -11.15 -22.28
C ALA A 145 -5.42 -11.57 -20.83
N GLN A 146 -6.45 -10.99 -20.21
CA GLN A 146 -6.97 -11.32 -18.88
C GLN A 146 -5.89 -11.44 -17.77
N LYS A 147 -5.03 -10.43 -17.67
CA LYS A 147 -3.99 -10.36 -16.64
C LYS A 147 -4.24 -9.19 -15.70
N ASN A 148 -3.98 -9.39 -14.40
CA ASN A 148 -3.97 -8.26 -13.49
C ASN A 148 -2.78 -7.34 -13.76
N VAL A 149 -2.88 -6.08 -13.32
CA VAL A 149 -1.87 -5.06 -13.61
C VAL A 149 -0.48 -5.47 -13.10
N ILE A 150 -0.38 -6.13 -11.94
CA ILE A 150 0.90 -6.63 -11.42
C ILE A 150 1.54 -7.63 -12.39
N ALA A 151 0.76 -8.57 -12.91
CA ALA A 151 1.25 -9.55 -13.88
C ALA A 151 1.63 -8.88 -15.21
N VAL A 152 0.87 -7.87 -15.64
CA VAL A 152 1.22 -7.08 -16.83
C VAL A 152 2.56 -6.40 -16.65
N ILE A 153 2.80 -5.68 -15.55
CA ILE A 153 4.07 -4.97 -15.31
C ILE A 153 5.25 -5.96 -15.30
N LYS A 154 5.09 -7.13 -14.67
CA LYS A 154 6.13 -8.19 -14.70
C LYS A 154 6.41 -8.70 -16.10
N GLU A 155 5.37 -8.89 -16.90
CA GLU A 155 5.50 -9.31 -18.29
C GLU A 155 6.18 -8.24 -19.15
N ILE A 156 5.80 -6.98 -18.99
CA ILE A 156 6.44 -5.85 -19.66
C ILE A 156 7.92 -5.78 -19.32
N ASN A 157 8.28 -5.92 -18.05
CA ASN A 157 9.67 -6.01 -17.64
C ASN A 157 10.41 -7.16 -18.36
N THR A 158 9.78 -8.30 -18.49
CA THR A 158 10.36 -9.46 -19.19
C THR A 158 10.51 -9.21 -20.69
N ILE A 159 9.47 -8.69 -21.34
CA ILE A 159 9.45 -8.42 -22.79
C ILE A 159 10.56 -7.45 -23.21
N TRP A 160 10.83 -6.42 -22.41
CA TRP A 160 11.89 -5.43 -22.70
C TRP A 160 13.23 -5.74 -22.02
N GLY A 161 13.35 -6.83 -21.24
CA GLY A 161 14.56 -7.18 -20.49
C GLY A 161 14.87 -6.19 -19.35
N ILE A 162 13.83 -5.55 -18.81
CA ILE A 162 13.93 -4.52 -17.77
C ILE A 162 13.97 -5.19 -16.40
N LYS A 163 14.79 -4.65 -15.48
CA LYS A 163 14.89 -5.12 -14.07
C LYS A 163 14.30 -4.11 -13.09
N ASN A 164 13.41 -3.25 -13.54
CA ASN A 164 12.81 -2.23 -12.71
C ASN A 164 11.93 -2.87 -11.63
N LYS A 165 12.18 -2.46 -10.39
CA LYS A 165 11.25 -2.70 -9.27
C LYS A 165 10.08 -1.74 -9.40
N PHE A 166 8.95 -2.12 -8.82
CA PHE A 166 7.78 -1.27 -8.69
C PHE A 166 7.13 -1.43 -7.32
N PHE A 167 6.64 -0.33 -6.77
CA PHE A 167 6.08 -0.27 -5.43
C PHE A 167 5.32 1.06 -5.23
N PHE A 168 4.55 1.14 -4.16
CA PHE A 168 3.99 2.40 -3.68
C PHE A 168 4.84 2.98 -2.55
N SER A 169 4.98 4.31 -2.53
CA SER A 169 5.56 5.05 -1.41
C SER A 169 4.88 6.42 -1.31
N GLY A 170 4.39 6.79 -0.12
CA GLY A 170 3.67 8.04 0.08
C GLY A 170 2.47 8.23 -0.85
N GLY A 171 1.80 7.12 -1.21
CA GLY A 171 0.65 7.15 -2.13
C GLY A 171 0.99 7.22 -3.62
N ILE A 172 2.25 7.41 -3.99
CA ILE A 172 2.76 7.50 -5.35
C ILE A 172 3.24 6.12 -5.81
N PHE A 173 2.91 5.72 -7.03
CA PHE A 173 3.44 4.52 -7.65
C PHE A 173 4.78 4.80 -8.32
N TYR A 174 5.77 3.98 -8.04
CA TYR A 174 7.11 4.03 -8.63
C TYR A 174 7.37 2.82 -9.50
N TRP A 175 7.99 3.02 -10.67
CA TRP A 175 8.51 1.96 -11.53
C TRP A 175 9.87 2.38 -12.10
N GLY A 176 10.94 1.74 -11.62
CA GLY A 176 12.32 2.05 -12.01
C GLY A 176 12.88 3.36 -11.45
N GLU A 177 12.09 4.08 -10.68
CA GLU A 177 12.47 5.31 -9.98
C GLU A 177 12.55 5.07 -8.47
N LYS A 178 13.16 5.97 -7.74
CA LYS A 178 13.23 5.95 -6.27
C LYS A 178 12.54 7.18 -5.71
N PRO A 179 11.91 7.07 -4.53
CA PRO A 179 11.43 8.24 -3.81
C PRO A 179 12.58 9.20 -3.53
N GLU A 180 12.30 10.49 -3.58
CA GLU A 180 13.24 11.49 -3.09
C GLU A 180 13.44 11.28 -1.59
N GLN A 181 14.69 11.28 -1.15
CA GLN A 181 15.02 11.04 0.24
C GLN A 181 14.80 12.33 1.04
N GLU A 182 13.65 12.45 1.69
CA GLU A 182 13.27 13.66 2.45
C GLU A 182 14.06 13.82 3.75
N LYS A 183 14.54 12.71 4.34
CA LYS A 183 15.25 12.72 5.62
C LYS A 183 16.51 11.87 5.56
N ILE A 184 17.63 12.45 5.96
CA ILE A 184 18.89 11.74 6.20
C ILE A 184 18.96 11.46 7.71
N TYR A 185 18.96 10.20 8.09
CA TYR A 185 19.19 9.79 9.47
C TYR A 185 20.69 9.50 9.64
N ASN A 186 21.34 10.30 10.49
CA ASN A 186 22.72 10.04 10.89
C ASN A 186 22.70 9.11 12.11
N PHE A 187 23.33 7.95 11.97
CA PHE A 187 23.52 7.01 13.07
C PHE A 187 24.95 7.14 13.61
N GLU A 188 25.07 7.44 14.90
CA GLU A 188 26.35 7.58 15.58
C GLU A 188 26.37 6.67 16.81
N TYR A 189 27.38 5.79 16.87
CA TYR A 189 27.54 4.87 17.99
C TYR A 189 27.82 5.61 19.29
N GLY A 190 27.09 5.26 20.34
CA GLY A 190 27.17 5.93 21.65
C GLY A 190 26.37 7.24 21.75
N VAL A 191 25.73 7.69 20.67
CA VAL A 191 24.84 8.87 20.65
C VAL A 191 23.40 8.44 20.42
N ASN A 192 23.12 7.79 19.29
CA ASN A 192 21.77 7.32 18.93
C ASN A 192 21.70 5.84 18.53
N ILE A 193 22.83 5.13 18.66
CA ILE A 193 22.93 3.66 18.63
C ILE A 193 23.57 3.21 19.93
N ILE A 194 22.93 2.29 20.64
CA ILE A 194 23.39 1.68 21.89
C ILE A 194 24.01 0.31 21.60
#